data_ba7e7784cad3c07ffbf5dc5d3d4c5001
#
_entry.id   ba7e7784cad3c07ffbf5dc5d3d4c5001
#
_cell.length_a   1.000
_cell.length_b   1.000
_cell.length_c   1.000
_cell.angle_alpha   90.00
_cell.angle_beta   90.00
_cell.angle_gamma   90.00
#
_symmetry.space_group_name_H-M   'P 1'
#
loop_
_entity.id
_entity.type
_entity.pdbx_description
1 polymer ?
#
loop_
_entity_poly.entity_id
_entity_poly.type
_entity_poly.pdbx_seq_one_letter_code
_entity_poly.pdbx_strand_id
1 'polypeptide(L)'
;PLSHGHKVAIGTLAMLAFYEKFLNRDLSSLDVDAAVAAWPQWPAVEVNIRSTFDGALADHAVAETQVKYAEPEELRARLTRVIDGWEDTRTALTRQLVPARDFADQLRRAGAPSRPEDIGLTAADVRATFPKAMYYRSRYTVLDLAREAGWYDELVNEVFSLDGLWT
;
A
#
# COMPACT_ATOMS: atom_id res chain seq x y z
N PRO A 1 -26.56 7.13 -0.64
CA PRO A 1 -25.38 6.57 0.04
C PRO A 1 -24.55 5.78 -0.97
N LEU A 2 -23.24 6.03 -1.02
CA LEU A 2 -22.32 5.28 -1.87
C LEU A 2 -22.35 3.79 -1.48
N SER A 3 -22.51 2.93 -2.47
CA SER A 3 -22.47 1.48 -2.29
C SER A 3 -21.09 1.06 -1.78
N HIS A 4 -21.04 0.06 -0.88
CA HIS A 4 -19.78 -0.51 -0.41
C HIS A 4 -18.95 -1.05 -1.59
N GLY A 5 -19.59 -1.73 -2.54
CA GLY A 5 -18.95 -2.28 -3.73
C GLY A 5 -18.27 -1.21 -4.60
N HIS A 6 -18.86 -0.02 -4.71
CA HIS A 6 -18.27 1.08 -5.46
C HIS A 6 -16.96 1.59 -4.81
N LYS A 7 -16.94 1.70 -3.48
CA LYS A 7 -15.71 2.07 -2.74
C LYS A 7 -14.63 1.01 -2.89
N VAL A 8 -15.01 -0.27 -2.82
CA VAL A 8 -14.11 -1.41 -3.01
C VAL A 8 -13.53 -1.40 -4.43
N ALA A 9 -14.32 -1.11 -5.47
CA ALA A 9 -13.83 -1.04 -6.85
C ALA A 9 -12.69 0.00 -7.00
N ILE A 10 -12.90 1.22 -6.49
CA ILE A 10 -11.88 2.29 -6.55
C ILE A 10 -10.65 1.92 -5.71
N GLY A 11 -10.84 1.39 -4.49
CA GLY A 11 -9.72 0.95 -3.66
C GLY A 11 -8.92 -0.20 -4.29
N THR A 12 -9.60 -1.14 -4.95
CA THR A 12 -8.93 -2.23 -5.68
C THR A 12 -8.10 -1.70 -6.84
N LEU A 13 -8.63 -0.76 -7.63
CA LEU A 13 -7.87 -0.12 -8.72
C LEU A 13 -6.60 0.55 -8.21
N ALA A 14 -6.72 1.34 -7.12
CA ALA A 14 -5.56 2.00 -6.51
C ALA A 14 -4.51 0.99 -6.05
N MET A 15 -4.93 -0.11 -5.43
CA MET A 15 -4.02 -1.15 -4.96
C MET A 15 -3.40 -1.96 -6.11
N LEU A 16 -4.13 -2.25 -7.19
CA LEU A 16 -3.56 -2.89 -8.38
C LEU A 16 -2.47 -2.02 -9.02
N ALA A 17 -2.73 -0.71 -9.16
CA ALA A 17 -1.72 0.22 -9.65
C ALA A 17 -0.48 0.29 -8.72
N PHE A 18 -0.68 0.26 -7.40
CA PHE A 18 0.42 0.20 -6.45
C PHE A 18 1.23 -1.08 -6.58
N TYR A 19 0.57 -2.25 -6.72
CA TYR A 19 1.25 -3.52 -6.96
C TYR A 19 2.06 -3.50 -8.25
N GLU A 20 1.54 -2.95 -9.34
CA GLU A 20 2.28 -2.84 -10.61
C GLU A 20 3.58 -2.04 -10.42
N LYS A 21 3.50 -0.89 -9.73
CA LYS A 21 4.68 -0.07 -9.45
C LYS A 21 5.67 -0.80 -8.55
N PHE A 22 5.18 -1.48 -7.51
CA PHE A 22 6.02 -2.25 -6.59
C PHE A 22 6.70 -3.43 -7.28
N LEU A 23 5.98 -4.22 -8.08
CA LEU A 23 6.51 -5.39 -8.79
C LEU A 23 7.52 -5.04 -9.89
N ASN A 24 7.53 -3.77 -10.35
CA ASN A 24 8.53 -3.25 -11.27
C ASN A 24 9.83 -2.84 -10.57
N ARG A 25 9.88 -2.82 -9.23
CA ARG A 25 11.11 -2.59 -8.48
C ARG A 25 11.92 -3.88 -8.36
N ASP A 26 13.23 -3.73 -8.42
CA ASP A 26 14.14 -4.84 -8.15
C ASP A 26 14.42 -4.95 -6.64
N LEU A 27 13.65 -5.77 -5.96
CA LEU A 27 13.82 -5.98 -4.52
C LEU A 27 15.14 -6.69 -4.19
N SER A 28 15.74 -7.41 -5.13
CA SER A 28 17.04 -8.06 -4.92
C SER A 28 18.20 -7.07 -4.79
N SER A 29 18.01 -5.85 -5.30
CA SER A 29 18.97 -4.75 -5.20
C SER A 29 18.78 -3.86 -3.97
N LEU A 30 17.82 -4.19 -3.07
CA LEU A 30 17.54 -3.40 -1.87
C LEU A 30 18.75 -3.39 -0.93
N ASP A 31 19.21 -2.19 -0.57
CA ASP A 31 20.17 -2.01 0.53
C ASP A 31 19.45 -2.18 1.88
N VAL A 32 19.52 -3.40 2.41
CA VAL A 32 18.85 -3.76 3.68
C VAL A 32 19.43 -2.97 4.85
N ASP A 33 20.73 -2.68 4.85
CA ASP A 33 21.37 -1.89 5.91
C ASP A 33 20.83 -0.47 5.93
N ALA A 34 20.73 0.16 4.77
CA ALA A 34 20.17 1.50 4.62
C ALA A 34 18.68 1.52 5.00
N ALA A 35 17.90 0.53 4.59
CA ALA A 35 16.48 0.41 4.93
C ALA A 35 16.27 0.28 6.45
N VAL A 36 17.06 -0.55 7.12
CA VAL A 36 17.01 -0.73 8.58
C VAL A 36 17.46 0.54 9.31
N ALA A 37 18.50 1.22 8.83
CA ALA A 37 18.97 2.47 9.43
C ALA A 37 17.94 3.61 9.32
N ALA A 38 17.14 3.62 8.25
CA ALA A 38 16.08 4.60 8.03
C ALA A 38 14.75 4.24 8.72
N TRP A 39 14.63 3.01 9.26
CA TRP A 39 13.39 2.52 9.87
C TRP A 39 13.04 3.32 11.14
N PRO A 40 11.83 3.90 11.23
CA PRO A 40 11.46 4.72 12.36
C PRO A 40 11.27 3.88 13.63
N GLN A 41 11.77 4.38 14.76
CA GLN A 41 11.49 3.81 16.09
C GLN A 41 9.99 3.84 16.38
N TRP A 42 9.50 2.87 17.17
CA TRP A 42 8.07 2.74 17.49
C TRP A 42 7.39 4.04 17.95
N PRO A 43 7.98 4.85 18.86
CA PRO A 43 7.34 6.10 19.30
C PRO A 43 7.03 7.07 18.13
N ALA A 44 7.91 7.12 17.12
CA ALA A 44 7.68 7.96 15.94
C ALA A 44 6.57 7.39 15.05
N VAL A 45 6.49 6.06 14.94
CA VAL A 45 5.38 5.38 14.22
C VAL A 45 4.06 5.66 14.91
N GLU A 46 3.98 5.54 16.23
CA GLU A 46 2.78 5.83 17.01
C GLU A 46 2.31 7.28 16.84
N VAL A 47 3.22 8.26 16.90
CA VAL A 47 2.91 9.67 16.66
C VAL A 47 2.29 9.85 15.26
N ASN A 48 2.85 9.19 14.24
CA ASN A 48 2.34 9.28 12.88
C ASN A 48 0.93 8.65 12.75
N ILE A 49 0.69 7.52 13.40
CA ILE A 49 -0.65 6.90 13.45
C ILE A 49 -1.66 7.84 14.10
N ARG A 50 -1.30 8.42 15.26
CA ARG A 50 -2.18 9.35 15.99
C ARG A 50 -2.43 10.67 15.25
N SER A 51 -1.56 11.06 14.33
CA SER A 51 -1.80 12.18 13.42
C SER A 51 -2.72 11.84 12.24
N THR A 52 -2.88 10.54 11.96
CA THR A 52 -3.68 10.01 10.84
C THR A 52 -5.13 9.73 11.24
N PHE A 53 -5.36 9.39 12.50
CA PHE A 53 -6.65 9.00 13.06
C PHE A 53 -6.95 9.74 14.36
N ASP A 54 -8.24 9.90 14.67
CA ASP A 54 -8.71 10.54 15.89
C ASP A 54 -9.30 9.52 16.89
N GLY A 55 -9.18 9.83 18.19
CA GLY A 55 -9.88 9.15 19.28
C GLY A 55 -9.66 7.64 19.29
N ALA A 56 -10.73 6.88 19.54
CA ALA A 56 -10.68 5.42 19.65
C ALA A 56 -10.16 4.72 18.37
N LEU A 57 -10.29 5.37 17.20
CA LEU A 57 -9.77 4.82 15.97
C LEU A 57 -8.24 4.89 15.92
N ALA A 58 -7.65 5.93 16.51
CA ALA A 58 -6.20 6.03 16.66
C ALA A 58 -5.67 4.93 17.57
N ASP A 59 -6.32 4.68 18.72
CA ASP A 59 -5.93 3.61 19.64
C ASP A 59 -6.02 2.22 18.98
N HIS A 60 -7.08 1.99 18.22
CA HIS A 60 -7.22 0.76 17.42
C HIS A 60 -6.08 0.62 16.40
N ALA A 61 -5.79 1.65 15.61
CA ALA A 61 -4.75 1.63 14.59
C ALA A 61 -3.34 1.45 15.20
N VAL A 62 -3.08 2.03 16.37
CA VAL A 62 -1.84 1.82 17.13
C VAL A 62 -1.72 0.34 17.51
N ALA A 63 -2.74 -0.25 18.13
CA ALA A 63 -2.73 -1.65 18.55
C ALA A 63 -2.53 -2.60 17.36
N GLU A 64 -3.27 -2.39 16.25
CA GLU A 64 -3.16 -3.21 15.04
C GLU A 64 -1.77 -3.09 14.37
N THR A 65 -1.19 -1.89 14.33
CA THR A 65 0.12 -1.67 13.73
C THR A 65 1.24 -2.24 14.58
N GLN A 66 1.12 -2.18 15.91
CA GLN A 66 2.12 -2.72 16.83
C GLN A 66 2.33 -4.22 16.64
N VAL A 67 1.27 -4.97 16.32
CA VAL A 67 1.35 -6.43 16.06
C VAL A 67 2.28 -6.77 14.89
N LYS A 68 2.38 -5.90 13.89
CA LYS A 68 3.20 -6.13 12.69
C LYS A 68 4.49 -5.31 12.63
N TYR A 69 4.67 -4.37 13.57
CA TYR A 69 5.91 -3.62 13.68
C TYR A 69 7.09 -4.56 13.99
N ALA A 70 8.22 -4.30 13.37
CA ALA A 70 9.45 -5.05 13.59
C ALA A 70 10.52 -4.14 14.19
N GLU A 71 11.22 -4.62 15.20
CA GLU A 71 12.46 -3.99 15.67
C GLU A 71 13.55 -4.17 14.60
N PRO A 72 14.62 -3.33 14.61
CA PRO A 72 15.62 -3.31 13.54
C PRO A 72 16.19 -4.67 13.14
N GLU A 73 16.54 -5.53 14.11
CA GLU A 73 17.07 -6.87 13.83
C GLU A 73 16.01 -7.81 13.22
N GLU A 74 14.78 -7.71 13.68
CA GLU A 74 13.66 -8.46 13.11
C GLU A 74 13.33 -7.98 11.69
N LEU A 75 13.37 -6.66 11.46
CA LEU A 75 13.20 -6.07 10.13
C LEU A 75 14.27 -6.59 9.16
N ARG A 76 15.52 -6.59 9.57
CA ARG A 76 16.63 -7.15 8.79
C ARG A 76 16.35 -8.59 8.38
N ALA A 77 16.01 -9.44 9.34
CA ALA A 77 15.72 -10.84 9.07
C ALA A 77 14.50 -11.02 8.15
N ARG A 78 13.48 -10.16 8.29
CA ARG A 78 12.29 -10.15 7.44
C ARG A 78 12.62 -9.78 6.01
N LEU A 79 13.32 -8.66 5.79
CA LEU A 79 13.71 -8.19 4.46
C LEU A 79 14.61 -9.20 3.75
N THR A 80 15.60 -9.76 4.43
CA THR A 80 16.48 -10.80 3.86
C THR A 80 15.65 -12.00 3.39
N ARG A 81 14.72 -12.49 4.22
CA ARG A 81 13.85 -13.63 3.85
C ARG A 81 12.96 -13.31 2.66
N VAL A 82 12.43 -12.09 2.59
CA VAL A 82 11.59 -11.68 1.45
C VAL A 82 12.42 -11.60 0.18
N ILE A 83 13.63 -11.07 0.24
CA ILE A 83 14.57 -10.99 -0.89
C ILE A 83 14.91 -12.39 -1.40
N ASP A 84 15.23 -13.32 -0.51
CA ASP A 84 15.57 -14.72 -0.86
C ASP A 84 14.44 -15.44 -1.60
N GLY A 85 13.17 -15.15 -1.25
CA GLY A 85 11.98 -15.73 -1.89
C GLY A 85 11.32 -14.83 -2.94
N TRP A 86 11.97 -13.73 -3.34
CA TRP A 86 11.30 -12.68 -4.11
C TRP A 86 10.87 -13.11 -5.51
N GLU A 87 11.69 -13.80 -6.27
CA GLU A 87 11.38 -14.19 -7.65
C GLU A 87 10.16 -15.13 -7.73
N ASP A 88 10.04 -16.07 -6.82
CA ASP A 88 8.87 -16.95 -6.73
C ASP A 88 7.62 -16.17 -6.34
N THR A 89 7.75 -15.27 -5.35
CA THR A 89 6.66 -14.42 -4.87
C THR A 89 6.21 -13.47 -5.98
N ARG A 90 7.14 -12.80 -6.67
CA ARG A 90 6.86 -11.90 -7.79
C ARG A 90 6.14 -12.63 -8.91
N THR A 91 6.61 -13.81 -9.28
CA THR A 91 6.00 -14.65 -10.31
C THR A 91 4.56 -15.03 -9.93
N ALA A 92 4.34 -15.46 -8.69
CA ALA A 92 3.00 -15.82 -8.20
C ALA A 92 2.04 -14.61 -8.22
N LEU A 93 2.49 -13.45 -7.72
CA LEU A 93 1.70 -12.22 -7.72
C LEU A 93 1.38 -11.74 -9.13
N THR A 94 2.36 -11.76 -10.05
CA THR A 94 2.14 -11.36 -11.45
C THR A 94 1.09 -12.23 -12.16
N ARG A 95 1.02 -13.53 -11.80
CA ARG A 95 -0.02 -14.42 -12.35
C ARG A 95 -1.39 -14.20 -11.75
N GLN A 96 -1.45 -13.77 -10.51
CA GLN A 96 -2.70 -13.60 -9.76
C GLN A 96 -3.35 -12.24 -9.99
N LEU A 97 -2.56 -11.20 -10.15
CA LEU A 97 -3.04 -9.82 -10.26
C LEU A 97 -3.44 -9.49 -11.70
N VAL A 98 -4.57 -8.80 -11.83
CA VAL A 98 -5.03 -8.23 -13.11
C VAL A 98 -4.41 -6.84 -13.25
N PRO A 99 -3.90 -6.45 -14.43
CA PRO A 99 -3.44 -5.08 -14.65
C PRO A 99 -4.53 -4.05 -14.32
N ALA A 100 -4.13 -2.95 -13.65
CA ALA A 100 -5.07 -1.95 -13.16
C ALA A 100 -5.93 -1.35 -14.28
N ARG A 101 -5.33 -1.10 -15.45
CA ARG A 101 -6.07 -0.59 -16.63
C ARG A 101 -7.08 -1.61 -17.18
N ASP A 102 -6.72 -2.88 -17.23
CA ASP A 102 -7.61 -3.95 -17.68
C ASP A 102 -8.79 -4.11 -16.71
N PHE A 103 -8.52 -4.02 -15.41
CA PHE A 103 -9.59 -4.05 -14.41
C PHE A 103 -10.50 -2.82 -14.47
N ALA A 104 -9.95 -1.62 -14.73
CA ALA A 104 -10.74 -0.42 -14.98
C ALA A 104 -11.65 -0.57 -16.20
N ASP A 105 -11.16 -1.20 -17.28
CA ASP A 105 -11.95 -1.50 -18.48
C ASP A 105 -13.08 -2.50 -18.20
N GLN A 106 -12.82 -3.51 -17.37
CA GLN A 106 -13.85 -4.45 -16.93
C GLN A 106 -14.95 -3.75 -16.12
N LEU A 107 -14.57 -2.88 -15.16
CA LEU A 107 -15.51 -2.08 -14.39
C LEU A 107 -16.39 -1.19 -15.27
N ARG A 108 -15.78 -0.48 -16.23
CA ARG A 108 -16.53 0.37 -17.18
C ARG A 108 -17.53 -0.43 -18.01
N ARG A 109 -17.13 -1.60 -18.53
CA ARG A 109 -18.03 -2.49 -19.27
C ARG A 109 -19.18 -3.02 -18.43
N ALA A 110 -18.95 -3.18 -17.12
CA ALA A 110 -19.98 -3.59 -16.16
C ALA A 110 -20.87 -2.43 -15.68
N GLY A 111 -20.64 -1.19 -16.13
CA GLY A 111 -21.34 0.00 -15.63
C GLY A 111 -20.99 0.36 -14.18
N ALA A 112 -19.83 -0.13 -13.70
CA ALA A 112 -19.33 0.13 -12.35
C ALA A 112 -18.34 1.31 -12.34
N PRO A 113 -18.18 2.01 -11.20
CA PRO A 113 -17.21 3.09 -11.04
C PRO A 113 -15.79 2.62 -11.35
N SER A 114 -15.06 3.42 -12.14
CA SER A 114 -13.66 3.18 -12.51
C SER A 114 -12.76 4.38 -12.23
N ARG A 115 -13.34 5.50 -11.82
CA ARG A 115 -12.64 6.72 -11.42
C ARG A 115 -13.16 7.20 -10.06
N PRO A 116 -12.33 7.87 -9.24
CA PRO A 116 -12.79 8.46 -7.99
C PRO A 116 -14.01 9.38 -8.15
N GLU A 117 -14.04 10.15 -9.23
CA GLU A 117 -15.09 11.11 -9.54
C GLU A 117 -16.46 10.42 -9.75
N ASP A 118 -16.49 9.18 -10.23
CA ASP A 118 -17.72 8.39 -10.41
C ASP A 118 -18.45 8.14 -9.09
N ILE A 119 -17.73 8.29 -7.97
CA ILE A 119 -18.27 8.14 -6.61
C ILE A 119 -18.17 9.42 -5.78
N GLY A 120 -17.94 10.57 -6.42
CA GLY A 120 -17.88 11.87 -5.77
C GLY A 120 -16.63 12.11 -4.93
N LEU A 121 -15.55 11.39 -5.21
CA LEU A 121 -14.22 11.56 -4.61
C LEU A 121 -13.24 12.14 -5.64
N THR A 122 -12.13 12.65 -5.15
CA THR A 122 -10.98 13.04 -5.97
C THR A 122 -9.87 11.99 -5.87
N ALA A 123 -8.91 12.00 -6.78
CA ALA A 123 -7.69 11.19 -6.66
C ALA A 123 -6.92 11.52 -5.37
N ALA A 124 -6.94 12.78 -4.92
CA ALA A 124 -6.33 13.21 -3.66
C ALA A 124 -7.02 12.56 -2.43
N ASP A 125 -8.36 12.43 -2.46
CA ASP A 125 -9.10 11.74 -1.39
C ASP A 125 -8.70 10.26 -1.31
N VAL A 126 -8.58 9.59 -2.45
CA VAL A 126 -8.14 8.19 -2.50
C VAL A 126 -6.70 8.06 -2.00
N ARG A 127 -5.79 8.93 -2.44
CA ARG A 127 -4.40 8.99 -1.96
C ARG A 127 -4.33 9.11 -0.44
N ALA A 128 -5.15 9.96 0.17
CA ALA A 128 -5.19 10.16 1.61
C ALA A 128 -5.66 8.92 2.40
N THR A 129 -6.23 7.91 1.72
CA THR A 129 -6.62 6.64 2.36
C THR A 129 -5.46 5.64 2.50
N PHE A 130 -4.35 5.80 1.77
CA PHE A 130 -3.23 4.83 1.78
C PHE A 130 -2.62 4.62 3.17
N PRO A 131 -2.21 5.65 3.92
CA PRO A 131 -1.71 5.46 5.28
C PRO A 131 -2.79 4.87 6.20
N LYS A 132 -4.06 5.24 5.99
CA LYS A 132 -5.18 4.69 6.76
C LYS A 132 -5.35 3.19 6.51
N ALA A 133 -5.26 2.75 5.25
CA ALA A 133 -5.36 1.33 4.88
C ALA A 133 -4.20 0.51 5.48
N MET A 134 -2.99 1.07 5.51
CA MET A 134 -1.82 0.42 6.08
C MET A 134 -1.94 0.22 7.60
N TYR A 135 -2.41 1.24 8.34
CA TYR A 135 -2.43 1.21 9.81
C TYR A 135 -3.68 0.54 10.41
N TYR A 136 -4.76 0.42 9.64
CA TYR A 136 -6.06 0.02 10.19
C TYR A 136 -6.15 -1.45 10.61
N ARG A 137 -5.25 -2.32 10.13
CA ARG A 137 -5.26 -3.76 10.40
C ARG A 137 -3.87 -4.31 10.66
N SER A 138 -3.81 -5.35 11.50
CA SER A 138 -2.59 -6.10 11.81
C SER A 138 -2.10 -7.00 10.66
N ARG A 139 -2.88 -7.13 9.59
CA ARG A 139 -2.47 -7.91 8.41
C ARG A 139 -1.35 -7.20 7.67
N TYR A 140 -0.21 -7.89 7.53
CA TYR A 140 0.91 -7.45 6.72
C TYR A 140 0.55 -7.45 5.24
N THR A 141 0.88 -6.38 4.53
CA THR A 141 0.51 -6.16 3.12
C THR A 141 1.69 -5.61 2.33
N VAL A 142 1.50 -5.43 1.01
CA VAL A 142 2.49 -4.77 0.15
C VAL A 142 2.78 -3.32 0.59
N LEU A 143 1.84 -2.64 1.27
CA LEU A 143 2.07 -1.29 1.80
C LEU A 143 3.10 -1.31 2.92
N ASP A 144 3.04 -2.33 3.78
CA ASP A 144 4.00 -2.53 4.86
C ASP A 144 5.39 -2.85 4.29
N LEU A 145 5.47 -3.77 3.33
CA LEU A 145 6.73 -4.12 2.67
C LEU A 145 7.35 -2.93 1.93
N ALA A 146 6.54 -2.15 1.23
CA ALA A 146 7.01 -0.94 0.56
C ALA A 146 7.57 0.09 1.54
N ARG A 147 6.95 0.23 2.72
CA ARG A 147 7.43 1.12 3.78
C ARG A 147 8.73 0.61 4.39
N GLU A 148 8.83 -0.68 4.67
CA GLU A 148 10.04 -1.32 5.19
C GLU A 148 11.21 -1.22 4.20
N ALA A 149 10.93 -1.29 2.89
CA ALA A 149 11.92 -1.08 1.83
C ALA A 149 12.25 0.40 1.58
N GLY A 150 11.57 1.35 2.22
CA GLY A 150 11.76 2.79 2.02
C GLY A 150 11.15 3.35 0.72
N TRP A 151 10.32 2.58 0.02
CA TRP A 151 9.76 2.95 -1.29
C TRP A 151 8.33 3.47 -1.25
N TYR A 152 7.68 3.43 -0.09
CA TYR A 152 6.25 3.72 0.06
C TYR A 152 5.83 5.07 -0.52
N ASP A 153 6.50 6.16 -0.13
CA ASP A 153 6.11 7.50 -0.54
C ASP A 153 6.32 7.72 -2.04
N GLU A 154 7.41 7.20 -2.59
CA GLU A 154 7.70 7.26 -4.02
C GLU A 154 6.65 6.49 -4.83
N LEU A 155 6.33 5.26 -4.43
CA LEU A 155 5.33 4.43 -5.09
C LEU A 155 3.93 5.06 -5.03
N VAL A 156 3.54 5.63 -3.90
CA VAL A 156 2.28 6.39 -3.80
C VAL A 156 2.29 7.58 -4.75
N ASN A 157 3.39 8.32 -4.83
CA ASN A 157 3.53 9.44 -5.77
C ASN A 157 3.38 8.98 -7.23
N GLU A 158 3.97 7.84 -7.60
CA GLU A 158 3.85 7.29 -8.95
C GLU A 158 2.42 6.87 -9.31
N VAL A 159 1.68 6.26 -8.37
CA VAL A 159 0.28 5.88 -8.58
C VAL A 159 -0.60 7.08 -8.90
N PHE A 160 -0.34 8.23 -8.26
CA PHE A 160 -1.14 9.45 -8.38
C PHE A 160 -0.45 10.55 -9.21
N SER A 161 0.58 10.21 -9.99
CA SER A 161 1.24 11.13 -10.92
C SER A 161 0.39 11.40 -12.16
N LEU A 162 0.83 12.35 -13.00
CA LEU A 162 0.18 12.66 -14.28
C LEU A 162 0.15 11.46 -15.26
N ASP A 163 1.09 10.52 -15.13
CA ASP A 163 1.12 9.26 -15.89
C ASP A 163 0.53 8.09 -15.10
N GLY A 164 -0.17 8.38 -14.03
CA GLY A 164 -0.78 7.41 -13.13
C GLY A 164 -2.06 6.79 -13.67
N LEU A 165 -2.80 6.11 -12.77
CA LEU A 165 -4.01 5.37 -13.14
C LEU A 165 -5.18 6.29 -13.55
N TRP A 166 -5.31 7.48 -12.93
CA TRP A 166 -6.43 8.39 -13.09
C TRP A 166 -6.02 9.76 -13.66
N THR A 167 -5.42 9.75 -14.82
CA THR A 167 -5.07 10.94 -15.60
C THR A 167 -6.08 11.24 -16.69
#